data_39bf5e86d7c9957d7b709c67885cd208
#
_entry.id   39bf5e86d7c9957d7b709c67885cd208
#
_cell.length_a   1.000
_cell.length_b   1.000
_cell.length_c   1.000
_cell.angle_alpha   90.00
_cell.angle_beta   90.00
_cell.angle_gamma   90.00
#
_symmetry.space_group_name_H-M   'P 1'
#
loop_
_entity.id
_entity.type
_entity.pdbx_description
1 polymer ?
#
loop_
_entity_poly.entity_id
_entity_poly.type
_entity_poly.pdbx_seq_one_letter_code
_entity_poly.pdbx_strand_id
1 'polypeptide(L)'
;ALTDLGAEIVEQRARPIGPNLHPETVIAALAALVEELRADHPGKRFLGVGLGMAGIIDRARGVCRWSPFLHWRDVPVREMLEERVGLPVIVENDVNALVFAERWFGAGAGSPDFLVVTLGVGVGMGLMLNGELYRGARDGAGEFGHSTVIEGGPLCNCGKRGCVEAYVGEPALRRAMADAAGEPIPFE
;
A
#
# COMPACT_ATOMS: atom_id res chain seq x y z
N ALA A 1 -7.02 8.54 -7.36
CA ALA A 1 -8.33 8.53 -8.01
C ALA A 1 -9.31 9.41 -7.25
N LEU A 2 -10.25 10.03 -7.95
CA LEU A 2 -11.46 10.62 -7.40
C LEU A 2 -12.57 9.57 -7.50
N THR A 3 -13.23 9.27 -6.37
CA THR A 3 -14.34 8.31 -6.32
C THR A 3 -15.56 8.96 -5.70
N ASP A 4 -16.73 8.41 -5.97
CA ASP A 4 -17.93 8.70 -5.21
C ASP A 4 -18.04 7.79 -3.96
N LEU A 5 -19.14 7.90 -3.20
CA LEU A 5 -19.40 7.07 -2.02
C LEU A 5 -19.70 5.60 -2.33
N GLY A 6 -20.02 5.27 -3.57
CA GLY A 6 -20.18 3.91 -4.07
C GLY A 6 -18.86 3.26 -4.52
N ALA A 7 -17.74 3.97 -4.34
CA ALA A 7 -16.40 3.61 -4.83
C ALA A 7 -16.27 3.56 -6.36
N GLU A 8 -17.23 4.15 -7.09
CA GLU A 8 -17.11 4.32 -8.53
C GLU A 8 -16.03 5.36 -8.85
N ILE A 9 -15.10 5.00 -9.72
CA ILE A 9 -14.01 5.90 -10.12
C ILE A 9 -14.56 6.95 -11.08
N VAL A 10 -14.56 8.20 -10.61
CA VAL A 10 -14.97 9.36 -11.42
C VAL A 10 -13.80 9.82 -12.30
N GLU A 11 -12.60 9.85 -11.74
CA GLU A 11 -11.37 10.21 -12.45
C GLU A 11 -10.15 9.54 -11.80
N GLN A 12 -9.18 9.19 -12.64
CA GLN A 12 -7.91 8.62 -12.21
C GLN A 12 -6.74 9.43 -12.78
N ARG A 13 -5.79 9.75 -11.93
CA ARG A 13 -4.52 10.39 -12.30
C ARG A 13 -3.35 9.62 -11.74
N ALA A 14 -2.28 9.55 -12.51
CA ALA A 14 -1.02 8.99 -12.07
C ALA A 14 0.09 10.04 -12.24
N ARG A 15 0.97 10.11 -11.27
CA ARG A 15 2.16 10.96 -11.32
C ARG A 15 3.34 10.15 -10.81
N PRO A 16 4.43 10.05 -11.58
CA PRO A 16 5.62 9.37 -11.10
C PRO A 16 6.17 10.11 -9.87
N ILE A 17 6.51 9.35 -8.84
CA ILE A 17 7.29 9.87 -7.72
C ILE A 17 8.73 9.92 -8.22
N GLY A 18 9.34 11.13 -8.21
CA GLY A 18 10.74 11.31 -8.59
C GLY A 18 11.70 10.60 -7.62
N PRO A 19 13.01 10.69 -7.86
CA PRO A 19 14.01 10.02 -7.02
C PRO A 19 14.09 10.60 -5.59
N ASN A 20 13.55 11.79 -5.38
CA ASN A 20 13.51 12.41 -4.05
C ASN A 20 12.28 11.90 -3.28
N LEU A 21 12.50 10.92 -2.43
CA LEU A 21 11.47 10.31 -1.57
C LEU A 21 11.35 10.99 -0.20
N HIS A 22 11.90 12.20 -0.03
CA HIS A 22 11.73 12.94 1.23
C HIS A 22 10.24 13.17 1.51
N PRO A 23 9.77 13.00 2.76
CA PRO A 23 8.35 13.10 3.10
C PRO A 23 7.68 14.38 2.56
N GLU A 24 8.31 15.54 2.77
CA GLU A 24 7.79 16.84 2.30
C GLU A 24 7.54 16.85 0.79
N THR A 25 8.46 16.27 -0.01
CA THR A 25 8.36 16.23 -1.47
C THR A 25 7.18 15.35 -1.92
N VAL A 26 7.06 14.17 -1.32
CA VAL A 26 5.99 13.21 -1.67
C VAL A 26 4.63 13.76 -1.24
N ILE A 27 4.52 14.29 -0.02
CA ILE A 27 3.28 14.89 0.48
C ILE A 27 2.87 16.10 -0.34
N ALA A 28 3.82 16.96 -0.76
CA ALA A 28 3.52 18.08 -1.64
C ALA A 28 2.98 17.62 -3.01
N ALA A 29 3.55 16.54 -3.58
CA ALA A 29 3.05 15.97 -4.83
C ALA A 29 1.64 15.37 -4.69
N LEU A 30 1.34 14.72 -3.56
CA LEU A 30 0.00 14.21 -3.27
C LEU A 30 -1.01 15.35 -3.10
N ALA A 31 -0.65 16.38 -2.35
CA ALA A 31 -1.50 17.56 -2.17
C ALA A 31 -1.80 18.25 -3.50
N ALA A 32 -0.80 18.40 -4.37
CA ALA A 32 -1.00 18.96 -5.71
C ALA A 32 -2.00 18.16 -6.55
N LEU A 33 -1.94 16.81 -6.50
CA LEU A 33 -2.92 15.96 -7.17
C LEU A 33 -4.34 16.15 -6.62
N VAL A 34 -4.49 16.32 -5.31
CA VAL A 34 -5.79 16.61 -4.70
C VAL A 34 -6.34 17.95 -5.19
N GLU A 35 -5.50 18.99 -5.19
CA GLU A 35 -5.91 20.34 -5.65
C GLU A 35 -6.26 20.36 -7.15
N GLU A 36 -5.52 19.66 -7.99
CA GLU A 36 -5.84 19.50 -9.41
C GLU A 36 -7.22 18.86 -9.59
N LEU A 37 -7.51 17.76 -8.87
CA LEU A 37 -8.81 17.11 -8.92
C LEU A 37 -9.93 18.04 -8.43
N ARG A 38 -9.68 18.85 -7.39
CA ARG A 38 -10.66 19.84 -6.90
C ARG A 38 -10.93 20.94 -7.93
N ALA A 39 -9.88 21.44 -8.57
CA ALA A 39 -10.00 22.50 -9.58
C ALA A 39 -10.81 22.05 -10.81
N ASP A 40 -10.66 20.79 -11.21
CA ASP A 40 -11.36 20.25 -12.37
C ASP A 40 -12.80 19.80 -12.07
N HIS A 41 -13.16 19.72 -10.78
CA HIS A 41 -14.52 19.38 -10.35
C HIS A 41 -15.14 20.49 -9.46
N PRO A 42 -15.30 21.73 -9.99
CA PRO A 42 -15.86 22.83 -9.24
C PRO A 42 -17.32 22.58 -8.89
N GLY A 43 -17.78 22.47 -7.79
CA GLY A 43 -19.17 22.15 -7.38
C GLY A 43 -19.32 20.76 -6.81
N LYS A 44 -18.29 19.92 -6.85
CA LYS A 44 -18.27 18.69 -6.07
C LYS A 44 -17.80 18.98 -4.65
N ARG A 45 -18.49 18.35 -3.67
CA ARG A 45 -18.05 18.36 -2.27
C ARG A 45 -17.09 17.22 -2.03
N PHE A 46 -15.83 17.54 -1.73
CA PHE A 46 -14.83 16.57 -1.32
C PHE A 46 -14.98 16.28 0.19
N LEU A 47 -15.09 15.02 0.55
CA LEU A 47 -15.34 14.60 1.93
C LEU A 47 -14.05 14.31 2.69
N GLY A 48 -13.00 13.86 2.00
CA GLY A 48 -11.73 13.50 2.60
C GLY A 48 -10.81 12.83 1.60
N VAL A 49 -9.65 12.43 2.09
CA VAL A 49 -8.62 11.69 1.33
C VAL A 49 -8.35 10.36 2.02
N GLY A 50 -8.47 9.27 1.28
CA GLY A 50 -7.96 7.95 1.67
C GLY A 50 -6.60 7.72 1.03
N LEU A 51 -5.59 7.40 1.82
CA LEU A 51 -4.25 7.10 1.35
C LEU A 51 -3.85 5.68 1.75
N GLY A 52 -3.72 4.79 0.75
CA GLY A 52 -3.09 3.48 0.90
C GLY A 52 -1.59 3.60 0.61
N MET A 53 -0.74 3.07 1.47
CA MET A 53 0.70 3.10 1.27
C MET A 53 1.39 1.86 1.81
N ALA A 54 2.46 1.44 1.16
CA ALA A 54 3.25 0.30 1.60
C ALA A 54 4.02 0.61 2.89
N GLY A 55 3.93 -0.29 3.86
CA GLY A 55 4.64 -0.19 5.13
C GLY A 55 3.76 -0.42 6.37
N ILE A 56 4.34 -0.26 7.54
CA ILE A 56 3.64 -0.38 8.83
C ILE A 56 3.04 0.98 9.19
N ILE A 57 1.72 1.04 9.25
CA ILE A 57 0.95 2.28 9.47
C ILE A 57 0.24 2.23 10.82
N ASP A 58 0.60 3.14 11.71
CA ASP A 58 -0.19 3.44 12.90
C ASP A 58 -1.44 4.22 12.46
N ARG A 59 -2.51 3.47 12.16
CA ARG A 59 -3.75 4.06 11.64
C ARG A 59 -4.39 5.04 12.61
N ALA A 60 -4.33 4.76 13.91
CA ALA A 60 -4.95 5.62 14.91
C ALA A 60 -4.31 7.02 14.91
N ARG A 61 -3.00 7.09 14.74
CA ARG A 61 -2.24 8.33 14.69
C ARG A 61 -2.03 8.88 13.27
N GLY A 62 -2.24 8.08 12.23
CA GLY A 62 -1.95 8.44 10.83
C GLY A 62 -0.45 8.57 10.56
N VAL A 63 0.36 7.77 11.24
CA VAL A 63 1.83 7.80 11.18
C VAL A 63 2.33 6.60 10.41
N CYS A 64 3.17 6.82 9.39
CA CYS A 64 3.98 5.79 8.78
C CYS A 64 5.14 5.45 9.73
N ARG A 65 5.01 4.33 10.45
CA ARG A 65 6.05 3.84 11.37
C ARG A 65 7.30 3.42 10.63
N TRP A 66 7.08 2.74 9.51
CA TRP A 66 8.17 2.27 8.67
C TRP A 66 7.67 1.96 7.26
N SER A 67 8.38 2.44 6.25
CA SER A 67 8.17 2.07 4.86
C SER A 67 9.53 1.80 4.21
N PRO A 68 9.82 0.57 3.80
CA PRO A 68 11.09 0.24 3.14
C PRO A 68 11.19 0.87 1.75
N PHE A 69 10.07 1.03 1.04
CA PHE A 69 10.04 1.60 -0.32
C PHE A 69 10.29 3.11 -0.32
N LEU A 70 9.78 3.83 0.69
CA LEU A 70 9.95 5.29 0.82
C LEU A 70 11.15 5.64 1.71
N HIS A 71 11.76 4.67 2.37
CA HIS A 71 12.81 4.87 3.40
C HIS A 71 12.33 5.78 4.54
N TRP A 72 11.03 5.73 4.86
CA TRP A 72 10.43 6.53 5.91
C TRP A 72 10.43 5.80 7.26
N ARG A 73 10.54 6.61 8.31
CA ARG A 73 10.41 6.16 9.69
C ARG A 73 9.72 7.24 10.52
N ASP A 74 8.64 6.86 11.20
CA ASP A 74 7.83 7.70 12.09
C ASP A 74 7.39 9.03 11.45
N VAL A 75 6.92 9.00 10.19
CA VAL A 75 6.45 10.16 9.45
C VAL A 75 4.96 10.40 9.73
N PRO A 76 4.55 11.60 10.21
CA PRO A 76 3.15 11.93 10.53
C PRO A 76 2.36 12.29 9.25
N VAL A 77 2.12 11.30 8.41
CA VAL A 77 1.57 11.46 7.05
C VAL A 77 0.20 12.13 7.05
N ARG A 78 -0.69 11.76 8.00
CA ARG A 78 -2.02 12.37 8.13
C ARG A 78 -1.91 13.87 8.34
N GLU A 79 -1.19 14.27 9.39
CA GLU A 79 -1.03 15.67 9.77
C GLU A 79 -0.44 16.49 8.61
N MET A 80 0.66 16.02 8.04
CA MET A 80 1.33 16.71 6.92
C MET A 80 0.43 16.89 5.69
N LEU A 81 -0.44 15.92 5.39
CA LEU A 81 -1.34 16.02 4.24
C LEU A 81 -2.58 16.84 4.57
N GLU A 82 -3.19 16.69 5.75
CA GLU A 82 -4.34 17.49 6.21
C GLU A 82 -4.04 18.97 6.22
N GLU A 83 -2.85 19.37 6.71
CA GLU A 83 -2.39 20.78 6.70
C GLU A 83 -2.35 21.38 5.29
N ARG A 84 -2.05 20.55 4.27
CA ARG A 84 -1.94 21.05 2.89
C ARG A 84 -3.27 21.08 2.15
N VAL A 85 -4.12 20.07 2.36
CA VAL A 85 -5.35 19.93 1.55
C VAL A 85 -6.59 20.45 2.25
N GLY A 86 -6.54 20.68 3.56
CA GLY A 86 -7.67 21.15 4.36
C GLY A 86 -8.85 20.18 4.39
N LEU A 87 -8.60 18.89 4.21
CA LEU A 87 -9.58 17.80 4.22
C LEU A 87 -9.16 16.74 5.23
N PRO A 88 -10.12 16.02 5.85
CA PRO A 88 -9.80 14.85 6.67
C PRO A 88 -9.01 13.80 5.86
N VAL A 89 -7.95 13.24 6.44
CA VAL A 89 -7.12 12.22 5.81
C VAL A 89 -7.13 10.94 6.63
N ILE A 90 -7.35 9.81 5.97
CA ILE A 90 -7.17 8.47 6.53
C ILE A 90 -5.98 7.83 5.85
N VAL A 91 -5.02 7.35 6.64
CA VAL A 91 -3.85 6.62 6.13
C VAL A 91 -3.97 5.16 6.55
N GLU A 92 -3.76 4.27 5.60
CA GLU A 92 -3.83 2.84 5.81
C GLU A 92 -2.70 2.13 5.06
N ASN A 93 -2.32 0.93 5.51
CA ASN A 93 -1.52 0.05 4.69
C ASN A 93 -2.28 -0.31 3.39
N ASP A 94 -1.59 -0.42 2.27
CA ASP A 94 -2.17 -0.66 0.94
C ASP A 94 -2.91 -2.00 0.85
N VAL A 95 -2.35 -3.08 1.42
CA VAL A 95 -3.01 -4.40 1.44
C VAL A 95 -4.22 -4.39 2.38
N ASN A 96 -4.13 -3.72 3.52
CA ASN A 96 -5.27 -3.54 4.42
C ASN A 96 -6.40 -2.73 3.76
N ALA A 97 -6.06 -1.71 2.97
CA ALA A 97 -7.04 -0.97 2.19
C ALA A 97 -7.73 -1.87 1.16
N LEU A 98 -6.97 -2.77 0.51
CA LEU A 98 -7.53 -3.76 -0.41
C LEU A 98 -8.46 -4.75 0.31
N VAL A 99 -8.14 -5.18 1.54
CA VAL A 99 -9.05 -6.03 2.34
C VAL A 99 -10.41 -5.35 2.54
N PHE A 100 -10.44 -4.04 2.82
CA PHE A 100 -11.69 -3.30 2.91
C PHE A 100 -12.43 -3.23 1.58
N ALA A 101 -11.71 -3.01 0.48
CA ALA A 101 -12.31 -3.00 -0.85
C ALA A 101 -12.96 -4.36 -1.17
N GLU A 102 -12.27 -5.46 -0.92
CA GLU A 102 -12.81 -6.82 -1.09
C GLU A 102 -14.00 -7.09 -0.15
N ARG A 103 -13.98 -6.59 1.06
CA ARG A 103 -15.07 -6.73 2.05
C ARG A 103 -16.35 -6.03 1.60
N TRP A 104 -16.23 -4.86 1.00
CA TRP A 104 -17.39 -4.03 0.63
C TRP A 104 -17.86 -4.24 -0.79
N PHE A 105 -16.95 -4.47 -1.73
CA PHE A 105 -17.23 -4.44 -3.16
C PHE A 105 -16.75 -5.67 -3.92
N GLY A 106 -15.94 -6.54 -3.30
CA GLY A 106 -15.30 -7.67 -3.95
C GLY A 106 -15.73 -9.02 -3.46
N ALA A 107 -14.87 -10.01 -3.64
CA ALA A 107 -15.10 -11.42 -3.32
C ALA A 107 -15.27 -11.70 -1.82
N GLY A 108 -14.80 -10.81 -0.94
CA GLY A 108 -14.97 -10.88 0.51
C GLY A 108 -16.34 -10.42 1.01
N ALA A 109 -17.21 -9.91 0.11
CA ALA A 109 -18.52 -9.44 0.51
C ALA A 109 -19.38 -10.57 1.11
N GLY A 110 -19.90 -10.33 2.31
CA GLY A 110 -20.71 -11.34 3.04
C GLY A 110 -19.90 -12.37 3.83
N SER A 111 -18.57 -12.47 3.63
CA SER A 111 -17.72 -13.37 4.44
C SER A 111 -17.13 -12.62 5.65
N PRO A 112 -17.34 -13.09 6.88
CA PRO A 112 -16.70 -12.48 8.05
C PRO A 112 -15.21 -12.80 8.17
N ASP A 113 -14.76 -13.90 7.54
CA ASP A 113 -13.41 -14.41 7.64
C ASP A 113 -12.84 -14.66 6.24
N PHE A 114 -11.80 -13.95 5.88
CA PHE A 114 -11.04 -14.16 4.65
C PHE A 114 -9.66 -13.52 4.76
N LEU A 115 -8.80 -13.86 3.85
CA LEU A 115 -7.51 -13.20 3.66
C LEU A 115 -7.34 -12.75 2.22
N VAL A 116 -6.57 -11.69 2.04
CA VAL A 116 -6.12 -11.20 0.75
C VAL A 116 -4.60 -11.36 0.70
N VAL A 117 -4.09 -12.01 -0.33
CA VAL A 117 -2.65 -12.09 -0.60
C VAL A 117 -2.35 -11.31 -1.87
N THR A 118 -1.41 -10.39 -1.79
CA THR A 118 -0.91 -9.65 -2.94
C THR A 118 0.43 -10.20 -3.38
N LEU A 119 0.56 -10.43 -4.70
CA LEU A 119 1.82 -10.83 -5.34
C LEU A 119 2.17 -9.75 -6.36
N GLY A 120 3.29 -9.07 -6.14
CA GLY A 120 3.79 -7.99 -6.97
C GLY A 120 5.27 -7.77 -6.68
N VAL A 121 5.71 -6.53 -6.64
CA VAL A 121 7.09 -6.17 -6.24
C VAL A 121 7.41 -6.80 -4.87
N GLY A 122 6.46 -6.71 -3.94
CA GLY A 122 6.49 -7.43 -2.66
C GLY A 122 5.40 -8.48 -2.54
N VAL A 123 5.37 -9.16 -1.40
CA VAL A 123 4.33 -10.13 -1.01
C VAL A 123 3.67 -9.64 0.27
N GLY A 124 2.42 -9.22 0.15
CA GLY A 124 1.63 -8.76 1.28
C GLY A 124 0.48 -9.69 1.62
N MET A 125 -0.03 -9.60 2.83
CA MET A 125 -1.25 -10.29 3.26
C MET A 125 -2.05 -9.39 4.20
N GLY A 126 -3.35 -9.35 4.02
CA GLY A 126 -4.27 -8.74 4.96
C GLY A 126 -5.34 -9.72 5.39
N LEU A 127 -5.83 -9.61 6.62
CA LEU A 127 -6.73 -10.57 7.23
C LEU A 127 -8.01 -9.88 7.70
N MET A 128 -9.14 -10.39 7.29
CA MET A 128 -10.45 -10.09 7.88
C MET A 128 -10.82 -11.26 8.78
N LEU A 129 -11.07 -11.02 10.06
CA LEU A 129 -11.44 -12.04 11.05
C LEU A 129 -12.64 -11.56 11.85
N ASN A 130 -13.67 -12.36 11.94
CA ASN A 130 -14.94 -12.00 12.61
C ASN A 130 -15.55 -10.68 12.09
N GLY A 131 -15.39 -10.37 10.80
CA GLY A 131 -15.88 -9.15 10.18
C GLY A 131 -15.06 -7.90 10.44
N GLU A 132 -13.92 -8.04 11.13
CA GLU A 132 -13.00 -6.94 11.45
C GLU A 132 -11.62 -7.17 10.84
N LEU A 133 -10.97 -6.10 10.37
CA LEU A 133 -9.59 -6.17 9.89
C LEU A 133 -8.64 -6.44 11.06
N TYR A 134 -7.94 -7.56 11.00
CA TYR A 134 -6.96 -7.94 12.00
C TYR A 134 -5.63 -7.24 11.77
N ARG A 135 -5.25 -6.35 12.67
CA ARG A 135 -4.04 -5.53 12.58
C ARG A 135 -2.88 -6.05 13.42
N GLY A 136 -3.16 -6.98 14.34
CA GLY A 136 -2.20 -7.37 15.36
C GLY A 136 -1.97 -6.28 16.41
N ALA A 137 -1.09 -6.57 17.36
CA ALA A 137 -0.84 -5.69 18.51
C ALA A 137 -0.10 -4.39 18.15
N ARG A 138 0.52 -4.30 16.96
CA ARG A 138 1.38 -3.17 16.54
C ARG A 138 1.15 -2.80 15.07
N ASP A 139 -0.05 -2.99 14.55
CA ASP A 139 -0.43 -2.74 13.15
C ASP A 139 0.43 -3.47 12.10
N GLY A 140 1.13 -4.54 12.49
CA GLY A 140 2.03 -5.32 11.63
C GLY A 140 1.53 -6.75 11.39
N ALA A 141 0.23 -7.00 11.48
CA ALA A 141 -0.31 -8.30 11.06
C ALA A 141 -0.23 -8.45 9.54
N GLY A 142 -0.11 -9.68 9.07
CA GLY A 142 -0.09 -9.94 7.64
C GLY A 142 1.27 -9.83 6.97
N GLU A 143 2.36 -9.65 7.72
CA GLU A 143 3.74 -9.65 7.19
C GLU A 143 4.19 -11.04 6.70
N PHE A 144 3.27 -11.76 6.02
CA PHE A 144 3.47 -13.13 5.52
C PHE A 144 4.63 -13.24 4.55
N GLY A 145 4.77 -12.26 3.65
CA GLY A 145 5.87 -12.19 2.70
C GLY A 145 7.25 -12.23 3.37
N HIS A 146 7.32 -11.81 4.63
CA HIS A 146 8.55 -11.81 5.41
C HIS A 146 8.69 -12.98 6.37
N SER A 147 7.83 -14.00 6.26
CA SER A 147 8.02 -15.29 6.97
C SER A 147 9.14 -16.08 6.31
N THR A 148 10.11 -16.55 7.12
CA THR A 148 11.21 -17.38 6.62
C THR A 148 10.70 -18.79 6.32
N VAL A 149 10.81 -19.22 5.06
CA VAL A 149 10.42 -20.56 4.60
C VAL A 149 11.63 -21.47 4.36
N ILE A 150 12.79 -20.90 4.04
CA ILE A 150 14.04 -21.64 3.89
C ILE A 150 15.15 -20.91 4.64
N GLU A 151 15.65 -21.53 5.68
CA GLU A 151 16.76 -20.98 6.46
C GLU A 151 18.02 -20.82 5.60
N GLY A 152 18.72 -19.68 5.75
CA GLY A 152 19.91 -19.37 4.95
C GLY A 152 19.64 -19.02 3.48
N GLY A 153 18.40 -18.99 3.03
CA GLY A 153 18.00 -18.67 1.66
C GLY A 153 18.39 -17.26 1.20
N PRO A 154 17.85 -16.79 0.05
CA PRO A 154 18.17 -15.48 -0.50
C PRO A 154 17.92 -14.34 0.47
N LEU A 155 18.69 -13.25 0.34
CA LEU A 155 18.50 -12.05 1.13
C LEU A 155 17.17 -11.37 0.71
N CYS A 156 16.35 -11.06 1.69
CA CYS A 156 15.12 -10.28 1.52
C CYS A 156 15.38 -8.79 1.80
N ASN A 157 14.59 -7.90 1.20
CA ASN A 157 14.66 -6.46 1.42
C ASN A 157 14.41 -6.05 2.88
N CYS A 158 13.74 -6.90 3.67
CA CYS A 158 13.57 -6.69 5.11
C CYS A 158 14.84 -6.95 5.94
N GLY A 159 15.93 -7.39 5.32
CA GLY A 159 17.21 -7.73 5.97
C GLY A 159 17.33 -9.18 6.44
N LYS A 160 16.24 -9.96 6.45
CA LYS A 160 16.27 -11.39 6.75
C LYS A 160 16.64 -12.22 5.52
N ARG A 161 16.87 -13.51 5.72
CA ARG A 161 17.11 -14.48 4.65
C ARG A 161 15.98 -15.51 4.57
N GLY A 162 15.69 -15.95 3.34
CA GLY A 162 14.77 -17.05 3.09
C GLY A 162 13.30 -16.71 3.28
N CYS A 163 12.93 -15.43 3.22
CA CYS A 163 11.53 -15.00 3.26
C CYS A 163 10.75 -15.44 2.02
N VAL A 164 9.44 -15.65 2.14
CA VAL A 164 8.53 -15.96 1.00
C VAL A 164 8.77 -14.96 -0.14
N GLU A 165 8.78 -13.67 0.14
CA GLU A 165 8.99 -12.59 -0.85
C GLU A 165 10.29 -12.75 -1.63
N ALA A 166 11.35 -13.22 -0.99
CA ALA A 166 12.64 -13.42 -1.66
C ALA A 166 12.62 -14.54 -2.72
N TYR A 167 11.55 -15.35 -2.75
CA TYR A 167 11.35 -16.42 -3.75
C TYR A 167 10.27 -16.09 -4.76
N VAL A 168 9.16 -15.45 -4.34
CA VAL A 168 7.97 -15.29 -5.20
C VAL A 168 7.61 -13.82 -5.47
N GLY A 169 8.32 -12.86 -4.91
CA GLY A 169 8.20 -11.47 -5.30
C GLY A 169 8.68 -11.25 -6.74
N GLU A 170 8.12 -10.27 -7.45
CA GLU A 170 8.43 -10.00 -8.87
C GLU A 170 9.95 -9.99 -9.17
N PRO A 171 10.83 -9.33 -8.40
CA PRO A 171 12.25 -9.35 -8.67
C PRO A 171 12.90 -10.74 -8.60
N ALA A 172 12.36 -11.62 -7.74
CA ALA A 172 12.84 -13.00 -7.63
C ALA A 172 12.36 -13.84 -8.81
N LEU A 173 11.09 -13.70 -9.18
CA LEU A 173 10.51 -14.38 -10.34
C LEU A 173 11.22 -13.97 -11.63
N ARG A 174 11.48 -12.68 -11.84
CA ARG A 174 12.25 -12.19 -13.01
C ARG A 174 13.61 -12.84 -13.11
N ARG A 175 14.35 -12.94 -12.01
CA ARG A 175 15.65 -13.63 -12.00
C ARG A 175 15.51 -15.10 -12.35
N ALA A 176 14.60 -15.81 -11.71
CA ALA A 176 14.40 -17.24 -11.97
C ALA A 176 14.00 -17.52 -13.43
N MET A 177 13.14 -16.67 -14.00
CA MET A 177 12.74 -16.78 -15.41
C MET A 177 13.88 -16.47 -16.36
N ALA A 178 14.67 -15.43 -16.10
CA ALA A 178 15.85 -15.08 -16.89
C ALA A 178 16.90 -16.21 -16.87
N ASP A 179 17.15 -16.77 -15.69
CA ASP A 179 18.07 -17.93 -15.53
C ASP A 179 17.58 -19.16 -16.31
N ALA A 180 16.27 -19.41 -16.30
CA ALA A 180 15.67 -20.54 -17.02
C ALA A 180 15.66 -20.33 -18.56
N ALA A 181 15.46 -19.11 -19.03
CA ALA A 181 15.40 -18.76 -20.43
C ALA A 181 16.79 -18.51 -21.06
N GLY A 182 17.82 -18.26 -20.24
CA GLY A 182 19.14 -17.87 -20.69
C GLY A 182 19.24 -16.41 -21.19
N GLU A 183 18.16 -15.63 -21.03
CA GLU A 183 18.09 -14.23 -21.43
C GLU A 183 17.14 -13.42 -20.52
N PRO A 184 17.31 -12.10 -20.38
CA PRO A 184 16.37 -11.25 -19.65
C PRO A 184 14.99 -11.27 -20.28
N ILE A 185 13.95 -11.53 -19.47
CA ILE A 185 12.55 -11.51 -19.91
C ILE A 185 11.97 -10.13 -19.61
N PRO A 186 11.48 -9.37 -20.63
CA PRO A 186 10.75 -8.15 -20.37
C PRO A 186 9.41 -8.47 -19.70
N PHE A 187 9.07 -7.73 -18.66
CA PHE A 187 7.75 -7.73 -18.06
C PHE A 187 6.99 -6.50 -18.56
N GLU A 188 5.93 -6.72 -19.30
CA GLU A 188 4.96 -5.67 -19.63
C GLU A 188 3.92 -5.51 -18.52
#